data_d33cdbbf3f48a01bc12be0a336aad725
#
_entry.id   d33cdbbf3f48a01bc12be0a336aad725
#
_cell.length_a   1.000
_cell.length_b   1.000
_cell.length_c   1.000
_cell.angle_alpha   90.00
_cell.angle_beta   90.00
_cell.angle_gamma   90.00
#
_symmetry.space_group_name_H-M   'P 1'
#
loop_
_entity.id
_entity.type
_entity.pdbx_description
1 polymer ?
#
loop_
_entity_poly.entity_id
_entity_poly.type
_entity_poly.pdbx_seq_one_letter_code
_entity_poly.pdbx_strand_id
1 'polypeptide(L)'
;ADLEEMVTGPPVSASFDPDGSPRPAAIGFARKQGAQVEDLSRVQTAKGEYLAYNRRQRGKETTHVLPDVFAETLRDIAFPKQMHWDATLDDGHGEFVFGRPIRWLLFLFAGKVVPFVIGRTEGANVVGVEPVRSGNVTYGHRFFCRTGEPGLALCVKSFADYKKTLADAYVLIDRDERRDRITSKLKKCAEKVDGNVAPLGQGTALLDEVPDLVEYPAVVTGSFPDEFLSLPDEVLSTTMIHHQHYFPVIDRNRQLKANFLAVTNTPRDNVARIARNSERVLIARLRDARFFWEGDRAHRLDDRL
;
A
#
# COMPACT_ATOMS: atom_id res chain seq x y z
N ALA A 1 22.10 -8.31 15.14
CA ALA A 1 22.66 -8.50 16.49
C ALA A 1 23.14 -9.94 16.62
N ASP A 2 24.18 -10.16 17.43
CA ASP A 2 24.59 -11.51 17.80
C ASP A 2 23.50 -12.10 18.71
N LEU A 3 23.19 -13.37 18.53
CA LEU A 3 22.30 -14.11 19.40
C LEU A 3 23.16 -14.91 20.39
N GLU A 4 22.94 -14.71 21.68
CA GLU A 4 23.53 -15.52 22.74
C GLU A 4 22.43 -16.38 23.34
N GLU A 5 22.64 -17.70 23.28
CA GLU A 5 21.71 -18.69 23.80
C GLU A 5 22.46 -19.60 24.79
N MET A 6 21.97 -19.65 26.02
CA MET A 6 22.49 -20.56 27.01
C MET A 6 21.85 -21.94 26.84
N VAL A 7 22.61 -22.88 26.34
CA VAL A 7 22.17 -24.27 26.17
C VAL A 7 22.53 -25.06 27.40
N THR A 8 21.56 -25.61 28.12
CA THR A 8 21.75 -26.43 29.32
C THR A 8 22.05 -27.88 28.89
N GLY A 9 23.08 -28.46 29.47
CA GLY A 9 23.59 -29.79 29.22
C GLY A 9 23.24 -30.80 30.35
N PRO A 10 24.05 -31.82 30.53
CA PRO A 10 23.88 -32.83 31.59
C PRO A 10 24.19 -32.28 32.97
N PRO A 11 23.72 -32.96 34.06
CA PRO A 11 24.08 -32.62 35.44
C PRO A 11 25.59 -32.73 35.67
N VAL A 12 26.15 -31.82 36.44
CA VAL A 12 27.59 -31.79 36.76
C VAL A 12 28.02 -33.10 37.44
N SER A 13 27.17 -33.67 38.31
CA SER A 13 27.39 -34.94 38.99
C SER A 13 27.53 -36.15 38.08
N ALA A 14 26.92 -36.11 36.88
CA ALA A 14 27.05 -37.12 35.87
C ALA A 14 28.14 -36.87 34.83
N SER A 15 28.75 -35.65 34.89
CA SER A 15 29.62 -35.11 33.87
C SER A 15 31.11 -35.17 34.24
N PHE A 16 31.46 -35.34 35.54
CA PHE A 16 32.81 -35.41 36.02
C PHE A 16 32.99 -36.55 37.04
N ASP A 17 34.17 -37.12 37.07
CA ASP A 17 34.61 -38.02 38.09
C ASP A 17 35.02 -37.28 39.38
N PRO A 18 35.17 -37.95 40.54
CA PRO A 18 35.58 -37.33 41.79
C PRO A 18 36.96 -36.66 41.71
N ASP A 19 37.80 -37.08 40.78
CA ASP A 19 39.13 -36.52 40.50
C ASP A 19 39.08 -35.31 39.54
N GLY A 20 37.87 -34.93 39.08
CA GLY A 20 37.66 -33.83 38.13
C GLY A 20 37.79 -34.20 36.66
N SER A 21 38.04 -35.45 36.32
CA SER A 21 38.15 -35.92 34.93
C SER A 21 36.80 -35.89 34.21
N PRO A 22 36.73 -35.40 32.95
CA PRO A 22 35.46 -35.31 32.22
C PRO A 22 34.97 -36.69 31.78
N ARG A 23 33.74 -36.99 32.08
CA ARG A 23 33.01 -38.17 31.63
C ARG A 23 32.47 -38.04 30.20
N PRO A 24 32.11 -39.16 29.55
CA PRO A 24 31.50 -39.14 28.21
C PRO A 24 30.32 -38.17 28.04
N ALA A 25 29.56 -37.92 29.13
CA ALA A 25 28.44 -36.98 29.11
C ALA A 25 28.89 -35.54 28.88
N ALA A 26 29.97 -35.07 29.57
CA ALA A 26 30.54 -33.75 29.35
C ALA A 26 31.17 -33.61 27.97
N ILE A 27 31.95 -34.62 27.57
CA ILE A 27 32.65 -34.66 26.27
C ILE A 27 31.63 -34.66 25.12
N GLY A 28 30.60 -35.49 25.24
CA GLY A 28 29.51 -35.56 24.23
C GLY A 28 28.72 -34.24 24.12
N PHE A 29 28.47 -33.57 25.24
CA PHE A 29 27.79 -32.28 25.25
C PHE A 29 28.65 -31.18 24.60
N ALA A 30 29.92 -31.06 25.01
CA ALA A 30 30.88 -30.11 24.43
C ALA A 30 30.98 -30.31 22.90
N ARG A 31 31.20 -31.55 22.46
CA ARG A 31 31.32 -31.91 21.04
C ARG A 31 30.06 -31.55 20.25
N LYS A 32 28.86 -31.75 20.83
CA LYS A 32 27.56 -31.37 20.20
C LYS A 32 27.43 -29.86 20.00
N GLN A 33 28.06 -29.08 20.88
CA GLN A 33 28.08 -27.62 20.77
C GLN A 33 29.24 -27.08 19.92
N GLY A 34 30.15 -27.95 19.44
CA GLY A 34 31.35 -27.54 18.73
C GLY A 34 32.38 -26.86 19.63
N ALA A 35 32.40 -27.20 20.94
CA ALA A 35 33.21 -26.61 21.98
C ALA A 35 34.11 -27.67 22.66
N GLN A 36 35.07 -27.22 23.46
CA GLN A 36 35.84 -28.06 24.36
C GLN A 36 35.16 -28.12 25.73
N VAL A 37 35.54 -29.08 26.58
CA VAL A 37 34.94 -29.23 27.92
C VAL A 37 35.27 -28.02 28.81
N GLU A 38 36.39 -27.39 28.60
CA GLU A 38 36.87 -26.21 29.30
C GLU A 38 36.05 -24.96 29.01
N ASP A 39 35.34 -24.94 27.87
CA ASP A 39 34.46 -23.85 27.46
C ASP A 39 33.07 -23.92 28.12
N LEU A 40 32.78 -25.03 28.82
CA LEU A 40 31.51 -25.24 29.49
C LEU A 40 31.47 -24.51 30.83
N SER A 41 30.38 -23.83 31.08
CA SER A 41 30.06 -23.18 32.35
C SER A 41 29.12 -24.09 33.20
N ARG A 42 28.98 -23.76 34.48
CA ARG A 42 28.04 -24.43 35.38
C ARG A 42 26.88 -23.48 35.69
N VAL A 43 25.70 -23.99 35.66
CA VAL A 43 24.49 -23.22 35.97
C VAL A 43 23.65 -23.94 37.02
N GLN A 44 23.22 -23.20 38.04
CA GLN A 44 22.31 -23.70 39.05
C GLN A 44 20.89 -23.67 38.54
N THR A 45 20.21 -24.82 38.58
CA THR A 45 18.81 -24.94 38.22
C THR A 45 18.02 -25.47 39.44
N ALA A 46 16.68 -25.42 39.34
CA ALA A 46 15.83 -25.99 40.40
C ALA A 46 16.03 -27.50 40.62
N LYS A 47 16.68 -28.21 39.68
CA LYS A 47 16.96 -29.65 39.73
C LYS A 47 18.42 -29.96 40.09
N GLY A 48 19.25 -28.95 40.41
CA GLY A 48 20.66 -29.08 40.74
C GLY A 48 21.57 -28.31 39.77
N GLU A 49 22.88 -28.60 39.88
CA GLU A 49 23.91 -27.99 39.05
C GLU A 49 24.07 -28.72 37.73
N TYR A 50 24.01 -27.98 36.62
CA TYR A 50 24.10 -28.48 35.26
C TYR A 50 25.26 -27.81 34.50
N LEU A 51 25.82 -28.52 33.52
CA LEU A 51 26.69 -27.90 32.52
C LEU A 51 25.85 -26.97 31.62
N ALA A 52 26.46 -25.89 31.19
CA ALA A 52 25.86 -24.97 30.22
C ALA A 52 26.92 -24.49 29.24
N TYR A 53 26.50 -24.21 28.05
CA TYR A 53 27.32 -23.59 27.01
C TYR A 53 26.64 -22.35 26.49
N ASN A 54 27.34 -21.24 26.49
CA ASN A 54 26.83 -20.00 25.89
C ASN A 54 27.15 -20.00 24.40
N ARG A 55 26.16 -20.45 23.61
CA ARG A 55 26.27 -20.51 22.18
C ARG A 55 26.08 -19.12 21.60
N ARG A 56 27.13 -18.58 21.04
CA ARG A 56 27.11 -17.29 20.37
C ARG A 56 26.99 -17.50 18.87
N GLN A 57 25.85 -17.13 18.32
CA GLN A 57 25.63 -17.08 16.87
C GLN A 57 25.85 -15.65 16.40
N ARG A 58 26.89 -15.45 15.60
CA ARG A 58 27.17 -14.14 15.02
C ARG A 58 26.03 -13.74 14.10
N GLY A 59 25.47 -12.55 14.33
CA GLY A 59 24.43 -11.98 13.48
C GLY A 59 24.97 -11.68 12.08
N LYS A 60 24.09 -11.76 11.10
CA LYS A 60 24.39 -11.27 9.75
C LYS A 60 24.21 -9.75 9.71
N GLU A 61 24.92 -9.07 8.83
CA GLU A 61 24.70 -7.66 8.57
C GLU A 61 23.29 -7.45 8.00
N THR A 62 22.61 -6.41 8.45
CA THR A 62 21.23 -6.11 8.04
C THR A 62 21.11 -6.04 6.52
N THR A 63 22.07 -5.45 5.84
CA THR A 63 22.10 -5.33 4.37
C THR A 63 22.13 -6.66 3.63
N HIS A 64 22.61 -7.73 4.27
CA HIS A 64 22.62 -9.09 3.72
C HIS A 64 21.33 -9.88 4.01
N VAL A 65 20.56 -9.46 5.01
CA VAL A 65 19.30 -10.13 5.39
C VAL A 65 18.09 -9.47 4.70
N LEU A 66 18.16 -8.16 4.49
CA LEU A 66 17.05 -7.39 3.93
C LEU A 66 16.56 -7.88 2.56
N PRO A 67 17.40 -8.31 1.61
CA PRO A 67 16.93 -8.83 0.33
C PRO A 67 16.02 -10.05 0.47
N ASP A 68 16.37 -11.00 1.34
CA ASP A 68 15.58 -12.21 1.59
C ASP A 68 14.22 -11.84 2.21
N VAL A 69 14.24 -11.02 3.26
CA VAL A 69 13.02 -10.52 3.93
C VAL A 69 12.13 -9.77 2.95
N PHE A 70 12.72 -9.00 2.04
CA PHE A 70 11.95 -8.24 1.06
C PHE A 70 11.34 -9.14 -0.02
N ALA A 71 12.06 -10.18 -0.47
CA ALA A 71 11.53 -11.16 -1.39
C ALA A 71 10.31 -11.89 -0.79
N GLU A 72 10.41 -12.37 0.46
CA GLU A 72 9.29 -12.98 1.18
C GLU A 72 8.13 -11.99 1.32
N THR A 73 8.40 -10.75 1.73
CA THR A 73 7.37 -9.71 1.86
C THR A 73 6.63 -9.47 0.54
N LEU A 74 7.34 -9.40 -0.59
CA LEU A 74 6.73 -9.22 -1.90
C LEU A 74 5.83 -10.40 -2.29
N ARG A 75 6.20 -11.63 -1.92
CA ARG A 75 5.39 -12.83 -2.15
C ARG A 75 4.14 -12.87 -1.28
N ASP A 76 4.23 -12.38 -0.04
CA ASP A 76 3.14 -12.40 0.94
C ASP A 76 2.08 -11.33 0.68
N ILE A 77 2.37 -10.30 -0.12
CA ILE A 77 1.38 -9.28 -0.47
C ILE A 77 0.29 -9.90 -1.35
N ALA A 78 -0.90 -10.06 -0.78
CA ALA A 78 -2.06 -10.58 -1.47
C ALA A 78 -2.83 -9.49 -2.22
N PHE A 79 -3.14 -9.76 -3.48
CA PHE A 79 -4.02 -8.93 -4.31
C PHE A 79 -5.24 -9.74 -4.75
N PRO A 80 -6.44 -9.16 -4.79
CA PRO A 80 -7.63 -9.83 -5.32
C PRO A 80 -7.46 -10.27 -6.79
N LYS A 81 -6.65 -9.54 -7.56
CA LYS A 81 -6.26 -9.86 -8.93
C LYS A 81 -4.77 -9.63 -9.09
N GLN A 82 -4.09 -10.59 -9.69
CA GLN A 82 -2.65 -10.54 -9.97
C GLN A 82 -2.41 -10.60 -11.47
N MET A 83 -1.27 -10.08 -11.90
CA MET A 83 -0.83 -10.09 -13.28
C MET A 83 0.43 -10.95 -13.42
N HIS A 84 0.48 -11.74 -14.49
CA HIS A 84 1.69 -12.35 -15.01
C HIS A 84 2.45 -11.30 -15.83
N TRP A 85 3.75 -11.20 -15.67
CA TRP A 85 4.57 -10.17 -16.32
C TRP A 85 6.03 -10.58 -16.55
N ASP A 86 6.25 -11.88 -16.68
CA ASP A 86 7.57 -12.50 -16.92
C ASP A 86 8.63 -12.10 -15.88
N ALA A 87 8.25 -11.98 -14.63
CA ALA A 87 9.13 -11.59 -13.54
C ALA A 87 9.51 -12.78 -12.66
N THR A 88 10.71 -12.74 -12.10
CA THR A 88 11.22 -13.71 -11.13
C THR A 88 11.92 -13.01 -9.98
N LEU A 89 11.93 -13.65 -8.81
CA LEU A 89 12.79 -13.28 -7.69
C LEU A 89 13.87 -14.36 -7.53
N ASP A 90 15.02 -13.96 -7.00
CA ASP A 90 16.10 -14.90 -6.68
C ASP A 90 15.84 -15.56 -5.31
N ASP A 91 14.74 -16.29 -5.21
CA ASP A 91 14.24 -16.91 -3.98
C ASP A 91 13.95 -18.43 -4.16
N GLY A 92 14.28 -18.99 -5.33
CA GLY A 92 14.03 -20.40 -5.65
C GLY A 92 12.57 -20.75 -5.95
N HIS A 93 11.65 -19.80 -5.90
CA HIS A 93 10.25 -19.95 -6.28
C HIS A 93 10.03 -19.45 -7.71
N GLY A 94 9.14 -20.08 -8.46
CA GLY A 94 8.88 -19.77 -9.86
C GLY A 94 8.53 -18.30 -10.17
N GLU A 95 7.70 -18.08 -11.18
CA GLU A 95 7.27 -16.74 -11.60
C GLU A 95 6.77 -15.87 -10.45
N PHE A 96 7.13 -14.60 -10.47
CA PHE A 96 6.65 -13.59 -9.53
C PHE A 96 5.46 -12.84 -10.12
N VAL A 97 4.28 -13.10 -9.60
CA VAL A 97 3.05 -12.39 -9.95
C VAL A 97 2.81 -11.24 -8.98
N PHE A 98 2.23 -10.14 -9.46
CA PHE A 98 1.95 -8.96 -8.64
C PHE A 98 0.69 -8.24 -9.12
N GLY A 99 0.13 -7.32 -8.31
CA GLY A 99 -1.06 -6.58 -8.69
C GLY A 99 -0.91 -5.75 -9.97
N ARG A 100 0.31 -5.23 -10.23
CA ARG A 100 0.72 -4.58 -11.48
C ARG A 100 2.23 -4.71 -11.68
N PRO A 101 2.74 -4.67 -12.92
CA PRO A 101 4.18 -4.70 -13.18
C PRO A 101 4.92 -3.58 -12.44
N ILE A 102 5.93 -3.94 -11.67
CA ILE A 102 6.81 -2.99 -10.98
C ILE A 102 7.78 -2.39 -12.00
N ARG A 103 7.92 -1.07 -12.03
CA ARG A 103 8.75 -0.37 -13.00
C ARG A 103 10.04 0.17 -12.42
N TRP A 104 10.06 0.52 -11.14
CA TRP A 104 11.24 0.93 -10.40
C TRP A 104 11.10 0.50 -8.95
N LEU A 105 12.22 0.39 -8.28
CA LEU A 105 12.31 -0.06 -6.91
C LEU A 105 13.27 0.86 -6.13
N LEU A 106 12.73 1.52 -5.13
CA LEU A 106 13.50 2.31 -4.18
C LEU A 106 13.74 1.45 -2.93
N PHE A 107 15.00 1.07 -2.68
CA PHE A 107 15.34 0.26 -1.52
C PHE A 107 16.60 0.78 -0.85
N LEU A 108 16.42 1.51 0.24
CA LEU A 108 17.49 2.16 0.98
C LEU A 108 17.51 1.69 2.44
N PHE A 109 18.69 1.49 2.96
CA PHE A 109 18.94 1.28 4.37
C PHE A 109 20.14 2.12 4.81
N ALA A 110 19.96 2.92 5.88
CA ALA A 110 21.00 3.83 6.40
C ALA A 110 21.66 4.71 5.31
N GLY A 111 20.87 5.20 4.36
CA GLY A 111 21.33 6.07 3.26
C GLY A 111 22.05 5.34 2.11
N LYS A 112 22.14 4.02 2.16
CA LYS A 112 22.77 3.19 1.11
C LYS A 112 21.70 2.37 0.40
N VAL A 113 21.89 2.15 -0.90
CA VAL A 113 21.04 1.24 -1.68
C VAL A 113 21.30 -0.19 -1.24
N VAL A 114 20.23 -0.91 -0.88
CA VAL A 114 20.28 -2.36 -0.65
C VAL A 114 20.11 -3.03 -2.00
N PRO A 115 21.06 -3.84 -2.48
CA PRO A 115 20.96 -4.50 -3.77
C PRO A 115 19.79 -5.49 -3.80
N PHE A 116 18.89 -5.31 -4.76
CA PHE A 116 17.77 -6.23 -5.02
C PHE A 116 17.39 -6.17 -6.50
N VAL A 117 16.99 -7.31 -7.06
CA VAL A 117 16.66 -7.41 -8.48
C VAL A 117 15.36 -8.21 -8.63
N ILE A 118 14.41 -7.65 -9.35
CA ILE A 118 13.32 -8.40 -9.95
C ILE A 118 13.78 -8.80 -11.34
N GLY A 119 14.12 -10.08 -11.48
CA GLY A 119 14.63 -10.67 -12.73
C GLY A 119 13.54 -10.85 -13.77
N ARG A 120 13.93 -11.44 -14.90
CA ARG A 120 13.01 -11.85 -15.95
C ARG A 120 13.03 -13.36 -16.12
N THR A 121 11.89 -13.94 -16.46
CA THR A 121 11.77 -15.36 -16.76
C THR A 121 12.64 -15.69 -17.99
N GLU A 122 13.40 -16.78 -17.92
CA GLU A 122 14.17 -17.27 -19.06
C GLU A 122 13.23 -17.58 -20.23
N GLY A 123 13.58 -17.11 -21.42
CA GLY A 123 12.77 -17.30 -22.62
C GLY A 123 11.62 -16.31 -22.82
N ALA A 124 11.46 -15.31 -21.97
CA ALA A 124 10.52 -14.21 -22.22
C ALA A 124 10.84 -13.50 -23.54
N ASN A 125 9.96 -13.67 -24.52
CA ASN A 125 10.14 -13.11 -25.88
C ASN A 125 9.84 -11.61 -25.98
N VAL A 126 9.70 -10.92 -24.87
CA VAL A 126 9.40 -9.47 -24.86
C VAL A 126 10.70 -8.71 -25.00
N VAL A 127 11.02 -8.33 -26.21
CA VAL A 127 12.17 -7.46 -26.53
C VAL A 127 12.03 -6.13 -25.78
N GLY A 128 13.08 -5.72 -25.06
CA GLY A 128 13.16 -4.41 -24.42
C GLY A 128 12.61 -4.30 -22.99
N VAL A 129 12.35 -5.43 -22.32
CA VAL A 129 11.98 -5.42 -20.90
C VAL A 129 13.19 -5.78 -20.04
N GLU A 130 13.78 -4.78 -19.41
CA GLU A 130 14.94 -4.93 -18.53
C GLU A 130 14.55 -5.39 -17.12
N PRO A 131 15.44 -6.11 -16.40
CA PRO A 131 15.24 -6.38 -14.98
C PRO A 131 15.12 -5.09 -14.16
N VAL A 132 14.24 -5.10 -13.15
CA VAL A 132 14.09 -3.96 -12.25
C VAL A 132 15.10 -4.09 -11.11
N ARG A 133 16.05 -3.17 -11.07
CA ARG A 133 17.07 -3.10 -10.00
C ARG A 133 16.68 -2.07 -8.96
N SER A 134 16.98 -2.36 -7.70
CA SER A 134 16.83 -1.38 -6.64
C SER A 134 17.77 -0.18 -6.84
N GLY A 135 17.31 0.98 -6.42
CA GLY A 135 18.06 2.22 -6.52
C GLY A 135 17.62 3.24 -5.48
N ASN A 136 18.08 4.46 -5.67
CA ASN A 136 17.69 5.63 -4.88
C ASN A 136 16.89 6.64 -5.72
N VAL A 137 16.33 6.21 -6.85
CA VAL A 137 15.59 7.05 -7.78
C VAL A 137 14.11 6.73 -7.69
N THR A 138 13.29 7.76 -7.61
CA THR A 138 11.83 7.71 -7.73
C THR A 138 11.36 8.73 -8.75
N TYR A 139 10.04 8.82 -8.96
CA TYR A 139 9.44 9.74 -9.94
C TYR A 139 8.30 10.51 -9.29
N GLY A 140 8.18 11.77 -9.64
CA GLY A 140 7.08 12.62 -9.23
C GLY A 140 5.78 12.33 -10.00
N HIS A 141 4.81 13.19 -9.82
CA HIS A 141 3.51 13.08 -10.47
C HIS A 141 3.64 13.03 -12.00
N ARG A 142 2.87 12.14 -12.62
CA ARG A 142 2.96 11.87 -14.07
C ARG A 142 2.70 13.10 -14.96
N PHE A 143 1.86 14.03 -14.52
CA PHE A 143 1.39 15.16 -15.34
C PHE A 143 1.81 16.52 -14.78
N PHE A 144 2.32 16.57 -13.55
CA PHE A 144 2.64 17.82 -12.88
C PHE A 144 4.06 17.83 -12.36
N CYS A 145 4.74 18.93 -12.61
CA CYS A 145 5.98 19.28 -11.96
C CYS A 145 5.98 20.77 -11.64
N ARG A 146 6.80 21.16 -10.70
CA ARG A 146 6.99 22.56 -10.32
C ARG A 146 7.96 23.27 -11.25
N THR A 147 8.97 22.52 -11.65
CA THR A 147 10.08 22.98 -12.51
C THR A 147 10.51 21.81 -13.37
N GLY A 148 10.56 21.95 -14.67
CA GLY A 148 11.00 20.91 -15.60
C GLY A 148 9.86 20.08 -16.19
N GLU A 149 10.17 18.88 -16.62
CA GLU A 149 9.22 17.96 -17.25
C GLU A 149 8.53 17.05 -16.21
N PRO A 150 7.23 16.73 -16.40
CA PRO A 150 6.55 15.73 -15.59
C PRO A 150 7.24 14.36 -15.66
N GLY A 151 7.18 13.62 -14.54
CA GLY A 151 7.81 12.29 -14.48
C GLY A 151 9.33 12.30 -14.40
N LEU A 152 9.94 13.44 -14.04
CA LEU A 152 11.38 13.56 -13.85
C LEU A 152 11.88 12.61 -12.76
N ALA A 153 13.07 12.04 -12.99
CA ALA A 153 13.74 11.21 -11.99
C ALA A 153 14.21 12.07 -10.80
N LEU A 154 13.89 11.61 -9.60
CA LEU A 154 14.17 12.27 -8.33
C LEU A 154 15.05 11.38 -7.46
N CYS A 155 16.26 11.83 -7.14
CA CYS A 155 17.15 11.12 -6.24
C CYS A 155 16.80 11.40 -4.79
N VAL A 156 16.77 10.35 -3.96
CA VAL A 156 16.46 10.45 -2.54
C VAL A 156 17.51 9.74 -1.68
N LYS A 157 17.69 10.22 -0.46
CA LYS A 157 18.74 9.73 0.46
C LYS A 157 18.19 9.11 1.73
N SER A 158 16.95 9.43 2.09
CA SER A 158 16.30 8.97 3.31
C SER A 158 14.80 8.97 3.14
N PHE A 159 14.06 8.36 4.09
CA PHE A 159 12.59 8.38 4.08
C PHE A 159 12.03 9.81 4.23
N ALA A 160 12.63 10.63 5.06
CA ALA A 160 12.22 12.04 5.22
C ALA A 160 12.42 12.84 3.93
N ASP A 161 13.55 12.64 3.27
CA ASP A 161 13.85 13.22 1.96
C ASP A 161 12.89 12.72 0.88
N TYR A 162 12.59 11.42 0.86
CA TYR A 162 11.60 10.80 -0.02
C TYR A 162 10.22 11.45 0.11
N LYS A 163 9.70 11.54 1.35
CA LYS A 163 8.40 12.15 1.63
C LYS A 163 8.35 13.62 1.16
N LYS A 164 9.37 14.39 1.47
CA LYS A 164 9.47 15.80 1.07
C LYS A 164 9.58 15.97 -0.44
N THR A 165 10.49 15.25 -1.06
CA THR A 165 10.75 15.34 -2.51
C THR A 165 9.52 14.96 -3.33
N LEU A 166 8.79 13.91 -2.91
CA LEU A 166 7.54 13.54 -3.55
C LEU A 166 6.43 14.55 -3.34
N ALA A 167 6.28 15.12 -2.14
CA ALA A 167 5.29 16.17 -1.88
C ALA A 167 5.56 17.42 -2.74
N ASP A 168 6.83 17.81 -2.91
CA ASP A 168 7.24 18.88 -3.80
C ASP A 168 6.99 18.57 -5.28
N ALA A 169 6.96 17.29 -5.64
CA ALA A 169 6.66 16.76 -6.97
C ALA A 169 5.19 16.32 -7.12
N TYR A 170 4.28 16.83 -6.31
CA TYR A 170 2.83 16.56 -6.35
C TYR A 170 2.44 15.10 -6.11
N VAL A 171 3.14 14.42 -5.21
CA VAL A 171 2.79 13.08 -4.72
C VAL A 171 2.77 13.08 -3.20
N LEU A 172 1.61 12.89 -2.61
CA LEU A 172 1.42 12.71 -1.17
C LEU A 172 1.36 11.21 -0.88
N ILE A 173 2.39 10.68 -0.23
CA ILE A 173 2.49 9.24 0.05
C ILE A 173 1.61 8.79 1.21
N ASP A 174 1.34 9.70 2.15
CA ASP A 174 0.52 9.43 3.32
C ASP A 174 -0.97 9.44 2.95
N ARG A 175 -1.66 8.32 3.21
CA ARG A 175 -3.07 8.14 2.88
C ARG A 175 -3.98 9.06 3.68
N ASP A 176 -3.67 9.23 4.96
CA ASP A 176 -4.47 10.06 5.85
C ASP A 176 -4.32 11.54 5.49
N GLU A 177 -3.10 11.98 5.11
CA GLU A 177 -2.87 13.32 4.59
C GLU A 177 -3.69 13.59 3.31
N ARG A 178 -3.79 12.60 2.40
CA ARG A 178 -4.67 12.71 1.21
C ARG A 178 -6.13 12.79 1.60
N ARG A 179 -6.59 11.96 2.54
CA ARG A 179 -7.97 11.93 3.04
C ARG A 179 -8.36 13.26 3.69
N ASP A 180 -7.53 13.80 4.56
CA ASP A 180 -7.76 15.09 5.24
C ASP A 180 -7.82 16.24 4.23
N ARG A 181 -6.93 16.22 3.24
CA ARG A 181 -6.92 17.18 2.15
C ARG A 181 -8.21 17.10 1.32
N ILE A 182 -8.68 15.91 0.99
CA ILE A 182 -9.96 15.69 0.28
C ILE A 182 -11.10 16.26 1.11
N THR A 183 -11.23 15.87 2.36
CA THR A 183 -12.30 16.31 3.27
C THR A 183 -12.36 17.83 3.39
N SER A 184 -11.20 18.47 3.64
CA SER A 184 -11.12 19.93 3.72
C SER A 184 -11.52 20.63 2.41
N LYS A 185 -11.12 20.07 1.26
CA LYS A 185 -11.46 20.65 -0.05
C LYS A 185 -12.91 20.43 -0.42
N LEU A 186 -13.47 19.26 -0.15
CA LEU A 186 -14.90 18.97 -0.36
C LEU A 186 -15.75 19.99 0.41
N LYS A 187 -15.49 20.19 1.69
CA LYS A 187 -16.19 21.19 2.51
C LYS A 187 -16.12 22.60 1.88
N LYS A 188 -14.92 23.08 1.56
CA LYS A 188 -14.72 24.40 0.95
C LYS A 188 -15.40 24.55 -0.41
N CYS A 189 -15.49 23.48 -1.20
CA CYS A 189 -16.16 23.50 -2.50
C CYS A 189 -17.69 23.47 -2.36
N ALA A 190 -18.22 22.72 -1.39
CA ALA A 190 -19.66 22.73 -1.09
C ALA A 190 -20.12 24.11 -0.60
N GLU A 191 -19.36 24.76 0.30
CA GLU A 191 -19.64 26.11 0.79
C GLU A 191 -19.73 27.16 -0.33
N LYS A 192 -18.93 27.02 -1.39
CA LYS A 192 -18.96 27.96 -2.54
C LYS A 192 -20.25 27.89 -3.37
N VAL A 193 -20.99 26.84 -3.24
CA VAL A 193 -22.30 26.67 -3.88
C VAL A 193 -23.45 26.69 -2.86
N ASP A 194 -23.23 27.33 -1.71
CA ASP A 194 -24.20 27.44 -0.62
C ASP A 194 -24.79 26.08 -0.20
N GLY A 195 -23.93 25.07 -0.09
CA GLY A 195 -24.32 23.73 0.24
C GLY A 195 -23.35 23.05 1.23
N ASN A 196 -23.70 21.82 1.54
CA ASN A 196 -22.88 20.90 2.32
C ASN A 196 -22.68 19.59 1.54
N VAL A 197 -21.62 18.85 1.86
CA VAL A 197 -21.46 17.49 1.33
C VAL A 197 -22.57 16.63 1.93
N ALA A 198 -23.29 15.90 1.09
CA ALA A 198 -24.33 14.99 1.55
C ALA A 198 -23.73 13.92 2.47
N PRO A 199 -24.44 13.53 3.55
CA PRO A 199 -24.05 12.39 4.35
C PRO A 199 -23.97 11.14 3.47
N LEU A 200 -22.82 10.49 3.45
CA LEU A 200 -22.67 9.20 2.78
C LEU A 200 -23.42 8.16 3.64
N GLY A 201 -24.32 7.41 3.04
CA GLY A 201 -25.10 6.39 3.75
C GLY A 201 -24.21 5.33 4.42
N GLN A 202 -24.73 4.60 5.40
CA GLN A 202 -24.02 3.49 6.03
C GLN A 202 -23.62 2.47 4.95
N GLY A 203 -22.35 2.08 4.93
CA GLY A 203 -21.79 1.15 3.94
C GLY A 203 -21.21 1.81 2.70
N THR A 204 -21.20 3.14 2.60
CA THR A 204 -20.54 3.84 1.49
C THR A 204 -19.09 4.13 1.86
N ALA A 205 -18.16 3.42 1.23
CA ALA A 205 -16.72 3.56 1.45
C ALA A 205 -16.09 4.69 0.61
N LEU A 206 -16.89 5.57 -0.04
CA LEU A 206 -16.37 6.53 -1.04
C LEU A 206 -15.23 7.39 -0.49
N LEU A 207 -15.34 7.91 0.73
CA LEU A 207 -14.27 8.71 1.35
C LEU A 207 -13.06 7.86 1.77
N ASP A 208 -13.24 6.55 1.89
CA ASP A 208 -12.16 5.61 2.15
C ASP A 208 -11.50 5.09 0.87
N GLU A 209 -12.22 5.04 -0.24
CA GLU A 209 -11.72 4.57 -1.54
C GLU A 209 -10.96 5.66 -2.31
N VAL A 210 -11.52 6.86 -2.37
CA VAL A 210 -11.01 7.94 -3.21
C VAL A 210 -9.56 8.36 -2.88
N PRO A 211 -9.07 8.35 -1.61
CA PRO A 211 -7.67 8.63 -1.32
C PRO A 211 -6.67 7.67 -1.99
N ASP A 212 -7.11 6.46 -2.32
CA ASP A 212 -6.26 5.45 -2.96
C ASP A 212 -6.24 5.58 -4.51
N LEU A 213 -7.12 6.40 -5.06
CA LEU A 213 -7.21 6.67 -6.49
C LEU A 213 -6.40 7.88 -6.95
N VAL A 214 -5.88 8.69 -6.02
CA VAL A 214 -5.23 9.98 -6.31
C VAL A 214 -3.92 10.14 -5.56
N GLU A 215 -2.93 10.75 -6.19
CA GLU A 215 -1.62 11.05 -5.60
C GLU A 215 -1.58 12.45 -4.98
N TYR A 216 -2.28 13.42 -5.61
CA TYR A 216 -2.34 14.82 -5.16
C TYR A 216 -3.75 15.39 -5.31
N PRO A 217 -4.65 15.12 -4.35
CA PRO A 217 -6.06 15.40 -4.51
C PRO A 217 -6.39 16.88 -4.69
N ALA A 218 -7.18 17.16 -5.71
CA ALA A 218 -7.92 18.38 -5.92
C ALA A 218 -9.42 18.08 -5.98
N VAL A 219 -10.27 19.09 -5.84
CA VAL A 219 -11.72 18.93 -5.94
C VAL A 219 -12.23 19.95 -6.94
N VAL A 220 -13.08 19.50 -7.84
CA VAL A 220 -13.84 20.34 -8.77
C VAL A 220 -15.32 20.27 -8.43
N THR A 221 -16.02 21.38 -8.63
CA THR A 221 -17.48 21.45 -8.51
C THR A 221 -18.08 21.41 -9.92
N GLY A 222 -19.01 20.53 -10.13
CA GLY A 222 -19.84 20.46 -11.33
C GLY A 222 -21.31 20.66 -11.00
N SER A 223 -22.12 20.87 -12.06
CA SER A 223 -23.56 21.01 -11.99
C SER A 223 -24.25 20.16 -13.04
N PHE A 224 -25.54 19.93 -12.85
CA PHE A 224 -26.43 19.31 -13.82
C PHE A 224 -27.75 20.05 -13.88
N PRO A 225 -28.54 19.91 -14.93
CA PRO A 225 -29.84 20.58 -15.05
C PRO A 225 -30.79 20.23 -13.92
N ASP A 226 -31.47 21.25 -13.37
CA ASP A 226 -32.42 21.10 -12.24
C ASP A 226 -33.58 20.12 -12.56
N GLU A 227 -33.91 19.93 -13.83
CA GLU A 227 -34.91 18.96 -14.25
C GLU A 227 -34.70 17.53 -13.74
N PHE A 228 -33.44 17.15 -13.49
CA PHE A 228 -33.09 15.84 -12.93
C PHE A 228 -33.42 15.71 -11.44
N LEU A 229 -33.58 16.81 -10.71
CA LEU A 229 -34.03 16.77 -9.31
C LEU A 229 -35.47 16.22 -9.15
N SER A 230 -36.19 16.02 -10.25
CA SER A 230 -37.47 15.29 -10.25
C SER A 230 -37.31 13.76 -10.11
N LEU A 231 -36.12 13.23 -10.30
CA LEU A 231 -35.80 11.83 -10.01
C LEU A 231 -35.70 11.60 -8.50
N PRO A 232 -35.94 10.37 -8.02
CA PRO A 232 -35.73 10.05 -6.62
C PRO A 232 -34.27 10.32 -6.19
N ASP A 233 -34.10 10.80 -4.96
CA ASP A 233 -32.80 11.10 -4.37
C ASP A 233 -31.87 9.88 -4.38
N GLU A 234 -32.41 8.67 -4.20
CA GLU A 234 -31.69 7.41 -4.24
C GLU A 234 -31.07 7.14 -5.62
N VAL A 235 -31.82 7.45 -6.70
CA VAL A 235 -31.36 7.29 -8.10
C VAL A 235 -30.20 8.25 -8.37
N LEU A 236 -30.37 9.51 -7.96
CA LEU A 236 -29.35 10.55 -8.12
C LEU A 236 -28.09 10.20 -7.30
N SER A 237 -28.27 9.86 -6.03
CA SER A 237 -27.16 9.54 -5.12
C SER A 237 -26.41 8.28 -5.59
N THR A 238 -27.13 7.22 -5.98
CA THR A 238 -26.49 6.00 -6.50
C THR A 238 -25.68 6.29 -7.75
N THR A 239 -26.23 7.06 -8.68
CA THR A 239 -25.51 7.43 -9.92
C THR A 239 -24.26 8.24 -9.62
N MET A 240 -24.31 9.20 -8.71
CA MET A 240 -23.16 10.02 -8.33
C MET A 240 -22.13 9.23 -7.55
N ILE A 241 -22.53 8.52 -6.50
CA ILE A 241 -21.62 7.89 -5.54
C ILE A 241 -21.01 6.61 -6.12
N HIS A 242 -21.85 5.67 -6.54
CA HIS A 242 -21.39 4.32 -6.90
C HIS A 242 -20.90 4.21 -8.34
N HIS A 243 -21.46 5.01 -9.26
CA HIS A 243 -21.06 4.92 -10.66
C HIS A 243 -19.94 5.90 -11.04
N GLN A 244 -19.90 7.09 -10.40
CA GLN A 244 -18.98 8.15 -10.78
C GLN A 244 -17.96 8.53 -9.70
N HIS A 245 -18.11 8.03 -8.48
CA HIS A 245 -17.32 8.42 -7.30
C HIS A 245 -17.39 9.94 -7.04
N TYR A 246 -18.57 10.54 -7.27
CA TYR A 246 -18.83 11.94 -6.98
C TYR A 246 -19.56 12.10 -5.66
N PHE A 247 -19.34 13.20 -4.99
CA PHE A 247 -19.97 13.58 -3.73
C PHE A 247 -21.16 14.49 -4.01
N PRO A 248 -22.40 14.07 -3.68
CA PRO A 248 -23.57 14.91 -3.81
C PRO A 248 -23.50 16.11 -2.86
N VAL A 249 -24.12 17.21 -3.27
CA VAL A 249 -24.26 18.42 -2.46
C VAL A 249 -25.70 18.57 -2.02
N ILE A 250 -25.92 18.94 -0.75
CA ILE A 250 -27.22 19.23 -0.17
C ILE A 250 -27.29 20.67 0.30
N ASP A 251 -28.50 21.21 0.35
CA ASP A 251 -28.79 22.49 0.93
C ASP A 251 -28.90 22.44 2.48
N ARG A 252 -29.30 23.57 3.10
CA ARG A 252 -29.52 23.69 4.55
C ARG A 252 -30.71 22.84 5.04
N ASN A 253 -31.66 22.53 4.16
CA ASN A 253 -32.84 21.71 4.43
C ASN A 253 -32.58 20.23 4.17
N ARG A 254 -31.32 19.86 3.87
CA ARG A 254 -30.88 18.49 3.53
C ARG A 254 -31.43 17.97 2.20
N GLN A 255 -31.90 18.84 1.30
CA GLN A 255 -32.34 18.46 -0.03
C GLN A 255 -31.17 18.48 -1.02
N LEU A 256 -31.17 17.54 -1.97
CA LEU A 256 -30.15 17.49 -3.01
C LEU A 256 -30.17 18.77 -3.86
N LYS A 257 -28.97 19.28 -4.12
CA LYS A 257 -28.76 20.37 -5.07
C LYS A 257 -28.29 19.81 -6.40
N ALA A 258 -28.57 20.52 -7.48
CA ALA A 258 -28.08 20.19 -8.82
C ALA A 258 -26.57 20.43 -8.97
N ASN A 259 -25.82 20.09 -7.93
CA ASN A 259 -24.37 20.21 -7.86
C ASN A 259 -23.74 18.92 -7.33
N PHE A 260 -22.52 18.65 -7.77
CA PHE A 260 -21.70 17.56 -7.27
C PHE A 260 -20.24 18.00 -7.12
N LEU A 261 -19.50 17.23 -6.35
CA LEU A 261 -18.06 17.44 -6.16
C LEU A 261 -17.33 16.20 -6.65
N ALA A 262 -16.32 16.40 -7.48
CA ALA A 262 -15.46 15.32 -7.97
C ALA A 262 -14.03 15.52 -7.49
N VAL A 263 -13.44 14.45 -6.94
CA VAL A 263 -12.01 14.44 -6.60
C VAL A 263 -11.21 14.13 -7.84
N THR A 264 -10.16 14.89 -8.06
CA THR A 264 -9.30 14.77 -9.24
C THR A 264 -7.85 14.67 -8.83
N ASN A 265 -7.04 14.02 -9.69
CA ASN A 265 -5.59 13.93 -9.52
C ASN A 265 -4.86 15.02 -10.32
N THR A 266 -5.51 16.16 -10.55
CA THR A 266 -4.95 17.25 -11.35
C THR A 266 -5.02 18.55 -10.55
N PRO A 267 -3.88 19.17 -10.22
CA PRO A 267 -3.90 20.50 -9.63
C PRO A 267 -4.08 21.59 -10.70
N ARG A 268 -4.97 22.50 -10.44
CA ARG A 268 -5.14 23.87 -10.93
C ARG A 268 -5.45 24.15 -12.41
N ASP A 269 -4.79 23.56 -13.39
CA ASP A 269 -4.73 24.21 -14.73
C ASP A 269 -5.91 23.95 -15.66
N ASN A 270 -6.84 23.07 -15.31
CA ASN A 270 -7.97 22.73 -16.16
C ASN A 270 -9.28 22.51 -15.41
N VAL A 271 -9.45 23.12 -14.24
CA VAL A 271 -10.62 22.91 -13.37
C VAL A 271 -11.95 23.05 -14.15
N ALA A 272 -12.10 24.13 -14.93
CA ALA A 272 -13.32 24.34 -15.72
C ALA A 272 -13.55 23.29 -16.82
N ARG A 273 -12.48 22.79 -17.44
CA ARG A 273 -12.59 21.73 -18.46
C ARG A 273 -12.92 20.41 -17.83
N ILE A 274 -12.31 20.09 -16.68
CA ILE A 274 -12.58 18.87 -15.92
C ILE A 274 -14.01 18.89 -15.42
N ALA A 275 -14.48 20.01 -14.83
CA ALA A 275 -15.87 20.16 -14.39
C ALA A 275 -16.86 19.89 -15.55
N ARG A 276 -16.69 20.57 -16.69
CA ARG A 276 -17.54 20.34 -17.89
C ARG A 276 -17.52 18.89 -18.38
N ASN A 277 -16.37 18.23 -18.36
CA ASN A 277 -16.29 16.82 -18.76
C ASN A 277 -17.04 15.92 -17.78
N SER A 278 -16.87 16.16 -16.47
CA SER A 278 -17.58 15.42 -15.42
C SER A 278 -19.11 15.66 -15.50
N GLU A 279 -19.54 16.90 -15.77
CA GLU A 279 -20.94 17.25 -16.00
C GLU A 279 -21.53 16.48 -17.18
N ARG A 280 -20.83 16.44 -18.31
CA ARG A 280 -21.28 15.69 -19.49
C ARG A 280 -21.47 14.21 -19.21
N VAL A 281 -20.53 13.59 -18.50
CA VAL A 281 -20.62 12.18 -18.13
C VAL A 281 -21.79 11.95 -17.18
N LEU A 282 -21.94 12.77 -16.13
CA LEU A 282 -23.05 12.64 -15.19
C LEU A 282 -24.39 12.85 -15.87
N ILE A 283 -24.56 13.89 -16.70
CA ILE A 283 -25.80 14.17 -17.42
C ILE A 283 -26.21 12.99 -18.32
N ALA A 284 -25.23 12.37 -19.01
CA ALA A 284 -25.52 11.18 -19.81
C ALA A 284 -26.08 10.04 -18.93
N ARG A 285 -25.45 9.77 -17.78
CA ARG A 285 -25.92 8.74 -16.84
C ARG A 285 -27.29 9.08 -16.22
N LEU A 286 -27.55 10.34 -15.92
CA LEU A 286 -28.86 10.76 -15.41
C LEU A 286 -29.97 10.64 -16.47
N ARG A 287 -29.66 10.86 -17.75
CA ARG A 287 -30.59 10.60 -18.85
C ARG A 287 -30.93 9.12 -18.96
N ASP A 288 -29.94 8.24 -18.89
CA ASP A 288 -30.13 6.79 -18.85
C ASP A 288 -31.00 6.39 -17.65
N ALA A 289 -30.67 6.90 -16.46
CA ALA A 289 -31.38 6.62 -15.22
C ALA A 289 -32.85 7.09 -15.32
N ARG A 290 -33.13 8.28 -15.89
CA ARG A 290 -34.46 8.79 -16.12
C ARG A 290 -35.24 7.90 -17.08
N PHE A 291 -34.63 7.50 -18.17
CA PHE A 291 -35.27 6.59 -19.15
C PHE A 291 -35.70 5.28 -18.49
N PHE A 292 -34.84 4.65 -17.70
CA PHE A 292 -35.22 3.43 -17.00
C PHE A 292 -36.28 3.67 -15.93
N TRP A 293 -36.16 4.76 -15.16
CA TRP A 293 -37.15 5.13 -14.15
C TRP A 293 -38.55 5.36 -14.73
N GLU A 294 -38.66 6.09 -15.83
CA GLU A 294 -39.91 6.33 -16.52
C GLU A 294 -40.48 5.04 -17.13
N GLY A 295 -39.62 4.21 -17.72
CA GLY A 295 -40.00 2.91 -18.28
C GLY A 295 -40.50 1.94 -17.19
N ASP A 296 -39.90 1.92 -16.03
CA ASP A 296 -40.33 1.07 -14.91
C ASP A 296 -41.67 1.53 -14.32
N ARG A 297 -41.97 2.83 -14.32
CA ARG A 297 -43.26 3.38 -13.89
C ARG A 297 -44.37 3.15 -14.88
N ALA A 298 -44.07 2.99 -16.17
CA ALA A 298 -45.05 2.77 -17.23
C ALA A 298 -45.63 1.35 -17.22
N HIS A 299 -44.99 0.38 -16.59
CA HIS A 299 -45.38 -1.03 -16.56
C HIS A 299 -45.54 -1.52 -15.13
N ARG A 300 -46.56 -2.35 -14.88
CA ARG A 300 -46.71 -3.04 -13.60
C ARG A 300 -45.63 -4.12 -13.46
N LEU A 301 -45.19 -4.38 -12.23
CA LEU A 301 -44.21 -5.44 -11.95
C LEU A 301 -44.76 -6.81 -12.38
N ASP A 302 -46.04 -7.04 -12.14
CA ASP A 302 -46.75 -8.29 -12.51
C ASP A 302 -46.76 -8.57 -14.03
N ASP A 303 -46.66 -7.51 -14.85
CA ASP A 303 -46.64 -7.65 -16.32
C ASP A 303 -45.25 -8.01 -16.86
N ARG A 304 -44.22 -8.04 -15.96
CA ARG A 304 -42.81 -8.37 -16.29
C ARG A 304 -42.36 -9.73 -15.75
N LEU A 305 -43.19 -10.39 -14.94
CA LEU A 305 -42.95 -11.72 -14.39
C LEU A 305 -43.69 -12.77 -15.24
#